data_275817eaee5195e28e51742b60fa6e38
#
_entry.id   275817eaee5195e28e51742b60fa6e38
#
_cell.length_a   1.000
_cell.length_b   1.000
_cell.length_c   1.000
_cell.angle_alpha   90.00
_cell.angle_beta   90.00
_cell.angle_gamma   90.00
#
_symmetry.space_group_name_H-M   'P 1'
#
loop_
_entity.id
_entity.type
_entity.pdbx_description
1 polymer ?
#
loop_
_entity_poly.entity_id
_entity_poly.type
_entity_poly.pdbx_seq_one_letter_code
_entity_poly.pdbx_strand_id
1 'polypeptide(L)'
;MHSRPMKRSPMKRFFKAIFIIVLIIAIAFAGLIAFISLTEYKPDKVERIRIYGNSSKGVKKGDSIKMMSWNIGYGALGDNADFFMDGGNHVLTSSKNRVKKNIKSISGEIRKQSPDITMIQEVDKDSRRSYYINQVEKLGKAMDGSEYYYARNYKAAFVPYPIPPLGKMDSGIMTISRLKANSAKRVSLPVSFTWPVRTVNLKRCLLISRTKVKGTGKELVYINLHLEAYDKGAGKRHRLEH
;
A
#
# COMPACT_ATOMS: atom_id res chain seq x y z
N MET A 1 -64.64 -32.71 -13.78
CA MET A 1 -64.26 -32.13 -12.48
C MET A 1 -63.02 -31.26 -12.66
N HIS A 2 -63.18 -29.92 -12.65
CA HIS A 2 -62.04 -28.96 -12.78
C HIS A 2 -61.57 -28.63 -11.38
N SER A 3 -60.40 -29.14 -10.97
CA SER A 3 -59.78 -28.76 -9.72
C SER A 3 -59.25 -27.32 -9.81
N ARG A 4 -59.83 -26.41 -9.05
CA ARG A 4 -59.31 -25.02 -8.92
C ARG A 4 -57.93 -25.02 -8.26
N PRO A 5 -56.92 -24.36 -8.84
CA PRO A 5 -55.60 -24.29 -8.18
C PRO A 5 -55.72 -23.54 -6.86
N MET A 6 -55.27 -24.14 -5.76
CA MET A 6 -55.23 -23.51 -4.44
C MET A 6 -54.37 -22.23 -4.48
N LYS A 7 -55.02 -21.09 -4.30
CA LYS A 7 -54.30 -19.78 -4.14
C LYS A 7 -53.43 -19.86 -2.87
N ARG A 8 -52.12 -19.86 -3.04
CA ARG A 8 -51.16 -19.78 -1.91
C ARG A 8 -51.48 -18.56 -1.06
N SER A 9 -51.53 -18.70 0.28
CA SER A 9 -51.82 -17.61 1.19
C SER A 9 -50.82 -16.47 1.01
N PRO A 10 -51.21 -15.17 1.11
CA PRO A 10 -50.35 -14.03 0.96
C PRO A 10 -49.14 -14.07 1.92
N MET A 11 -49.33 -14.60 3.12
CA MET A 11 -48.27 -14.77 4.11
C MET A 11 -47.18 -15.75 3.64
N LYS A 12 -47.53 -16.86 2.99
CA LYS A 12 -46.53 -17.78 2.42
C LYS A 12 -45.71 -17.14 1.30
N ARG A 13 -46.32 -16.27 0.51
CA ARG A 13 -45.62 -15.50 -0.54
C ARG A 13 -44.65 -14.48 0.08
N PHE A 14 -45.03 -13.80 1.13
CA PHE A 14 -44.22 -12.85 1.87
C PHE A 14 -42.97 -13.53 2.47
N PHE A 15 -43.12 -14.62 3.22
CA PHE A 15 -41.98 -15.35 3.77
C PHE A 15 -41.05 -15.93 2.69
N LYS A 16 -41.65 -16.40 1.55
CA LYS A 16 -40.82 -16.85 0.43
C LYS A 16 -40.00 -15.68 -0.17
N ALA A 17 -40.56 -14.49 -0.29
CA ALA A 17 -39.85 -13.33 -0.80
C ALA A 17 -38.68 -12.93 0.14
N ILE A 18 -38.92 -12.88 1.45
CA ILE A 18 -37.85 -12.64 2.46
C ILE A 18 -36.78 -13.69 2.36
N PHE A 19 -37.12 -14.97 2.29
CA PHE A 19 -36.14 -16.05 2.16
C PHE A 19 -35.28 -15.90 0.92
N ILE A 20 -35.86 -15.54 -0.24
CA ILE A 20 -35.14 -15.30 -1.48
C ILE A 20 -34.19 -14.12 -1.34
N ILE A 21 -34.62 -13.01 -0.71
CA ILE A 21 -33.77 -11.83 -0.49
C ILE A 21 -32.57 -12.20 0.41
N VAL A 22 -32.83 -12.91 1.51
CA VAL A 22 -31.76 -13.36 2.42
C VAL A 22 -30.77 -14.29 1.70
N LEU A 23 -31.29 -15.21 0.86
CA LEU A 23 -30.47 -16.12 0.08
C LEU A 23 -29.59 -15.35 -0.92
N ILE A 24 -30.15 -14.37 -1.62
CA ILE A 24 -29.38 -13.52 -2.55
C ILE A 24 -28.26 -12.77 -1.81
N ILE A 25 -28.56 -12.18 -0.65
CA ILE A 25 -27.56 -11.49 0.17
C ILE A 25 -26.47 -12.47 0.62
N ALA A 26 -26.83 -13.67 1.07
CA ALA A 26 -25.88 -14.69 1.50
C ALA A 26 -24.95 -15.12 0.34
N ILE A 27 -25.51 -15.33 -0.85
CA ILE A 27 -24.73 -15.68 -2.06
C ILE A 27 -23.80 -14.53 -2.44
N ALA A 28 -24.27 -13.28 -2.43
CA ALA A 28 -23.45 -12.12 -2.73
C ALA A 28 -22.31 -11.96 -1.74
N PHE A 29 -22.57 -12.15 -0.46
CA PHE A 29 -21.56 -12.11 0.61
C PHE A 29 -20.53 -13.23 0.45
N ALA A 30 -20.97 -14.48 0.23
CA ALA A 30 -20.09 -15.60 -0.04
C ALA A 30 -19.21 -15.36 -1.28
N GLY A 31 -19.80 -14.82 -2.35
CA GLY A 31 -19.08 -14.41 -3.56
C GLY A 31 -18.02 -13.34 -3.30
N LEU A 32 -18.32 -12.35 -2.48
CA LEU A 32 -17.36 -11.33 -2.06
C LEU A 32 -16.19 -11.95 -1.27
N ILE A 33 -16.48 -12.79 -0.29
CA ILE A 33 -15.45 -13.47 0.51
C ILE A 33 -14.59 -14.38 -0.37
N ALA A 34 -15.19 -15.12 -1.30
CA ALA A 34 -14.44 -15.93 -2.25
C ALA A 34 -13.54 -15.05 -3.14
N PHE A 35 -14.06 -13.97 -3.68
CA PHE A 35 -13.30 -13.03 -4.53
C PHE A 35 -12.08 -12.44 -3.81
N ILE A 36 -12.25 -11.90 -2.59
CA ILE A 36 -11.13 -11.33 -1.84
C ILE A 36 -10.12 -12.38 -1.39
N SER A 37 -10.56 -13.63 -1.15
CA SER A 37 -9.68 -14.74 -0.79
C SER A 37 -8.86 -15.23 -1.98
N LEU A 38 -9.48 -15.37 -3.16
CA LEU A 38 -8.80 -15.80 -4.39
C LEU A 38 -7.83 -14.74 -4.93
N THR A 39 -8.11 -13.46 -4.67
CA THR A 39 -7.28 -12.33 -5.12
C THR A 39 -6.30 -11.85 -4.05
N GLU A 40 -6.18 -12.55 -2.92
CA GLU A 40 -5.26 -12.19 -1.83
C GLU A 40 -3.82 -12.06 -2.33
N TYR A 41 -3.19 -10.93 -2.08
CA TYR A 41 -1.75 -10.75 -2.30
C TYR A 41 -0.96 -11.55 -1.26
N LYS A 42 -0.20 -12.53 -1.74
CA LYS A 42 0.64 -13.43 -0.93
C LYS A 42 2.09 -13.30 -1.40
N PRO A 43 2.84 -12.30 -0.89
CA PRO A 43 4.25 -12.14 -1.27
C PRO A 43 5.10 -13.26 -0.67
N ASP A 44 6.20 -13.56 -1.35
CA ASP A 44 7.24 -14.45 -0.82
C ASP A 44 7.89 -13.85 0.44
N LYS A 45 8.51 -14.71 1.25
CA LYS A 45 9.25 -14.27 2.45
C LYS A 45 10.37 -13.28 2.10
N VAL A 46 11.05 -13.54 0.97
CA VAL A 46 12.11 -12.66 0.43
C VAL A 46 11.96 -12.55 -1.08
N GLU A 47 11.85 -11.32 -1.59
CA GLU A 47 11.75 -11.04 -3.02
C GLU A 47 12.90 -10.12 -3.45
N ARG A 48 13.51 -10.39 -4.61
CA ARG A 48 14.42 -9.43 -5.26
C ARG A 48 13.60 -8.29 -5.84
N ILE A 49 14.02 -7.06 -5.59
CA ILE A 49 13.37 -5.87 -6.10
C ILE A 49 14.16 -5.32 -7.29
N ARG A 50 13.41 -5.00 -8.36
CA ARG A 50 13.98 -4.36 -9.54
C ARG A 50 14.41 -2.93 -9.22
N ILE A 51 15.64 -2.60 -9.61
CA ILE A 51 16.20 -1.26 -9.55
C ILE A 51 15.95 -0.59 -10.90
N TYR A 52 15.41 0.62 -10.86
CA TYR A 52 15.11 1.46 -12.02
C TYR A 52 15.99 2.71 -11.99
N GLY A 53 16.23 3.31 -13.15
CA GLY A 53 17.10 4.45 -13.27
C GLY A 53 18.56 4.03 -13.31
N ASN A 54 19.46 5.00 -13.19
CA ASN A 54 20.91 4.76 -13.22
C ASN A 54 21.62 5.78 -12.33
N SER A 55 22.49 5.28 -11.45
CA SER A 55 23.43 6.08 -10.69
C SER A 55 24.83 5.51 -10.82
N SER A 56 25.80 6.38 -10.99
CA SER A 56 27.23 6.02 -10.98
C SER A 56 27.92 6.41 -9.66
N LYS A 57 27.24 7.16 -8.75
CA LYS A 57 27.82 7.63 -7.51
C LYS A 57 28.09 6.46 -6.57
N GLY A 58 29.37 6.26 -6.25
CA GLY A 58 29.79 5.29 -5.22
C GLY A 58 29.92 5.95 -3.87
N VAL A 59 30.13 5.16 -2.83
CA VAL A 59 30.43 5.59 -1.47
C VAL A 59 31.80 5.07 -1.04
N LYS A 60 32.56 5.86 -0.27
CA LYS A 60 33.86 5.52 0.31
C LYS A 60 33.79 5.58 1.83
N LYS A 61 34.75 4.95 2.51
CA LYS A 61 34.89 5.10 3.96
C LYS A 61 35.16 6.56 4.32
N GLY A 62 34.41 7.09 5.29
CA GLY A 62 34.49 8.49 5.71
C GLY A 62 33.58 9.47 5.00
N ASP A 63 32.90 9.05 3.91
CA ASP A 63 31.91 9.90 3.25
C ASP A 63 30.73 10.20 4.20
N SER A 64 30.29 11.45 4.20
CA SER A 64 29.03 11.86 4.82
C SER A 64 27.87 11.57 3.88
N ILE A 65 26.82 10.96 4.39
CA ILE A 65 25.62 10.56 3.61
C ILE A 65 24.40 11.27 4.17
N LYS A 66 23.79 12.13 3.34
CA LYS A 66 22.55 12.81 3.68
C LYS A 66 21.37 11.88 3.41
N MET A 67 20.61 11.56 4.45
CA MET A 67 19.43 10.70 4.36
C MET A 67 18.16 11.50 4.66
N MET A 68 17.09 11.18 3.96
CA MET A 68 15.73 11.72 4.17
C MET A 68 14.75 10.57 4.33
N SER A 69 13.89 10.64 5.34
CA SER A 69 12.75 9.72 5.50
C SER A 69 11.46 10.52 5.53
N TRP A 70 10.45 10.09 4.74
CA TRP A 70 9.20 10.82 4.63
C TRP A 70 8.01 9.91 4.34
N ASN A 71 7.02 9.90 5.25
CA ASN A 71 5.71 9.39 4.96
C ASN A 71 4.94 10.46 4.18
N ILE A 72 4.62 10.21 2.91
CA ILE A 72 3.99 11.19 2.01
C ILE A 72 2.46 11.10 1.98
N GLY A 73 1.85 10.22 2.78
CA GLY A 73 0.39 10.05 2.83
C GLY A 73 -0.23 9.89 1.44
N TYR A 74 0.37 9.04 0.59
CA TYR A 74 -0.06 8.83 -0.81
C TYR A 74 -0.40 10.13 -1.58
N GLY A 75 0.20 11.24 -1.19
CA GLY A 75 -0.01 12.56 -1.80
C GLY A 75 -1.42 13.14 -1.61
N ALA A 76 -2.25 12.56 -0.73
CA ALA A 76 -3.63 12.97 -0.52
C ALA A 76 -3.93 13.42 0.92
N LEU A 77 -3.04 13.14 1.88
CA LEU A 77 -3.15 13.63 3.26
C LEU A 77 -2.46 15.00 3.35
N GLY A 78 -3.24 16.06 3.20
CA GLY A 78 -2.78 17.45 3.30
C GLY A 78 -3.47 18.18 4.46
N ASP A 79 -3.35 19.51 4.44
CA ASP A 79 -3.91 20.43 5.43
C ASP A 79 -5.43 20.34 5.65
N ASN A 80 -6.15 19.82 4.65
CA ASN A 80 -7.61 19.64 4.67
C ASN A 80 -8.02 18.17 4.53
N ALA A 81 -7.16 17.23 4.89
CA ALA A 81 -7.48 15.81 4.80
C ALA A 81 -8.48 15.42 5.90
N ASP A 82 -9.57 14.80 5.47
CA ASP A 82 -10.59 14.21 6.34
C ASP A 82 -10.67 12.71 6.05
N PHE A 83 -9.63 11.97 6.51
CA PHE A 83 -9.50 10.55 6.23
C PHE A 83 -10.11 9.70 7.33
N PHE A 84 -10.94 8.72 6.95
CA PHE A 84 -11.70 7.91 7.89
C PHE A 84 -10.84 7.13 8.91
N MET A 85 -9.61 6.73 8.54
CA MET A 85 -8.70 6.03 9.46
C MET A 85 -8.07 6.95 10.50
N ASP A 86 -8.05 8.26 10.25
CA ASP A 86 -7.55 9.29 11.16
C ASP A 86 -8.69 9.98 11.94
N GLY A 87 -9.87 9.36 11.95
CA GLY A 87 -11.07 9.89 12.62
C GLY A 87 -11.94 10.79 11.75
N GLY A 88 -11.65 10.92 10.46
CA GLY A 88 -12.45 11.63 9.49
C GLY A 88 -13.57 10.78 8.86
N ASN A 89 -14.19 11.31 7.79
CA ASN A 89 -15.39 10.71 7.19
C ASN A 89 -15.16 10.24 5.73
N HIS A 90 -14.05 10.62 5.08
CA HIS A 90 -13.86 10.41 3.66
C HIS A 90 -12.80 9.36 3.33
N VAL A 91 -13.06 8.59 2.27
CA VAL A 91 -12.10 7.66 1.64
C VAL A 91 -11.21 8.39 0.64
N LEU A 92 -11.80 9.33 -0.12
CA LEU A 92 -11.10 10.22 -1.04
C LEU A 92 -10.93 11.58 -0.36
N THR A 93 -9.76 11.83 0.19
CA THR A 93 -9.47 13.01 1.04
C THR A 93 -9.07 14.23 0.22
N SER A 94 -8.76 14.07 -1.06
CA SER A 94 -8.30 15.13 -1.96
C SER A 94 -8.84 14.94 -3.37
N SER A 95 -8.88 16.01 -4.16
CA SER A 95 -9.17 15.91 -5.59
C SER A 95 -7.96 15.35 -6.36
N LYS A 96 -8.22 14.79 -7.55
CA LYS A 96 -7.18 14.28 -8.46
C LYS A 96 -6.10 15.33 -8.77
N ASN A 97 -6.51 16.58 -8.97
CA ASN A 97 -5.59 17.69 -9.26
C ASN A 97 -4.74 18.04 -8.03
N ARG A 98 -5.31 17.99 -6.82
CA ARG A 98 -4.58 18.20 -5.59
C ARG A 98 -3.50 17.13 -5.40
N VAL A 99 -3.84 15.85 -5.59
CA VAL A 99 -2.87 14.75 -5.53
C VAL A 99 -1.72 14.96 -6.51
N LYS A 100 -2.01 15.33 -7.77
CA LYS A 100 -0.98 15.64 -8.77
C LYS A 100 -0.08 16.79 -8.32
N LYS A 101 -0.66 17.88 -7.78
CA LYS A 101 0.07 19.04 -7.28
C LYS A 101 0.97 18.65 -6.10
N ASN A 102 0.43 17.86 -5.15
CA ASN A 102 1.18 17.40 -3.99
C ASN A 102 2.38 16.54 -4.39
N ILE A 103 2.21 15.58 -5.31
CA ILE A 103 3.33 14.75 -5.80
C ILE A 103 4.39 15.60 -6.50
N LYS A 104 4.00 16.63 -7.25
CA LYS A 104 4.94 17.58 -7.85
C LYS A 104 5.71 18.38 -6.78
N SER A 105 5.02 18.83 -5.73
CA SER A 105 5.63 19.56 -4.61
C SER A 105 6.57 18.67 -3.79
N ILE A 106 6.18 17.42 -3.51
CA ILE A 106 7.02 16.41 -2.86
C ILE A 106 8.30 16.18 -3.68
N SER A 107 8.18 16.01 -4.99
CA SER A 107 9.35 15.89 -5.89
C SER A 107 10.24 17.13 -5.83
N GLY A 108 9.64 18.33 -5.78
CA GLY A 108 10.35 19.59 -5.66
C GLY A 108 11.15 19.70 -4.35
N GLU A 109 10.53 19.30 -3.24
CA GLU A 109 11.18 19.33 -1.93
C GLU A 109 12.34 18.32 -1.83
N ILE A 110 12.17 17.11 -2.35
CA ILE A 110 13.26 16.12 -2.40
C ILE A 110 14.45 16.67 -3.22
N ARG A 111 14.19 17.29 -4.38
CA ARG A 111 15.25 17.92 -5.19
C ARG A 111 15.95 19.05 -4.44
N LYS A 112 15.19 19.94 -3.78
CA LYS A 112 15.70 21.06 -2.99
C LYS A 112 16.60 20.59 -1.86
N GLN A 113 16.18 19.56 -1.13
CA GLN A 113 16.95 18.97 -0.05
C GLN A 113 18.16 18.17 -0.55
N SER A 114 18.11 17.68 -1.79
CA SER A 114 19.20 16.95 -2.45
C SER A 114 19.84 15.83 -1.59
N PRO A 115 19.06 14.92 -0.99
CA PRO A 115 19.61 13.83 -0.19
C PRO A 115 20.32 12.80 -1.07
N ASP A 116 21.26 12.07 -0.48
CA ASP A 116 21.88 10.91 -1.13
C ASP A 116 20.93 9.71 -1.18
N ILE A 117 20.11 9.56 -0.13
CA ILE A 117 19.12 8.50 -0.01
C ILE A 117 17.81 9.08 0.51
N THR A 118 16.70 8.83 -0.19
CA THR A 118 15.35 9.17 0.25
C THR A 118 14.55 7.92 0.48
N MET A 119 14.03 7.73 1.68
CA MET A 119 13.15 6.65 2.08
C MET A 119 11.72 7.18 2.20
N ILE A 120 10.82 6.69 1.35
CA ILE A 120 9.45 7.20 1.24
C ILE A 120 8.48 6.10 1.64
N GLN A 121 7.53 6.42 2.51
CA GLN A 121 6.45 5.55 2.93
C GLN A 121 5.12 6.05 2.34
N GLU A 122 4.14 5.15 2.26
CA GLU A 122 2.80 5.39 1.70
C GLU A 122 2.82 5.91 0.26
N VAL A 123 3.51 5.18 -0.61
CA VAL A 123 3.60 5.50 -2.04
C VAL A 123 2.63 4.62 -2.81
N ASP A 124 1.60 5.22 -3.41
CA ASP A 124 0.63 4.49 -4.22
C ASP A 124 1.15 4.27 -5.65
N LYS A 125 0.95 3.04 -6.14
CA LYS A 125 1.24 2.69 -7.53
C LYS A 125 -0.02 2.66 -8.38
N ASP A 126 -1.12 2.09 -7.84
CA ASP A 126 -2.38 1.91 -8.56
C ASP A 126 -3.54 1.75 -7.56
N SER A 127 -3.80 2.80 -6.78
CA SER A 127 -4.81 2.82 -5.72
C SER A 127 -5.95 3.79 -6.04
N ARG A 128 -7.19 3.38 -5.74
CA ARG A 128 -8.37 4.24 -5.94
C ARG A 128 -8.26 5.54 -5.14
N ARG A 129 -7.78 5.50 -3.89
CA ARG A 129 -7.66 6.66 -3.01
C ARG A 129 -6.78 7.79 -3.57
N SER A 130 -5.87 7.46 -4.48
CA SER A 130 -4.99 8.41 -5.17
C SER A 130 -5.29 8.49 -6.68
N TYR A 131 -6.52 8.15 -7.10
CA TYR A 131 -6.98 8.22 -8.49
C TYR A 131 -6.13 7.40 -9.46
N TYR A 132 -5.60 6.26 -9.02
CA TYR A 132 -4.76 5.37 -9.82
C TYR A 132 -3.49 6.05 -10.38
N ILE A 133 -3.02 7.12 -9.71
CA ILE A 133 -1.80 7.82 -10.11
C ILE A 133 -0.60 6.98 -9.69
N ASN A 134 0.23 6.59 -10.66
CA ASN A 134 1.49 5.90 -10.39
C ASN A 134 2.52 6.88 -9.81
N GLN A 135 2.54 6.99 -8.48
CA GLN A 135 3.43 7.89 -7.76
C GLN A 135 4.87 7.39 -7.78
N VAL A 136 5.08 6.06 -7.78
CA VAL A 136 6.40 5.45 -7.88
C VAL A 136 7.13 5.91 -9.12
N GLU A 137 6.46 5.85 -10.26
CA GLU A 137 7.05 6.28 -11.54
C GLU A 137 7.27 7.79 -11.60
N LYS A 138 6.29 8.57 -11.09
CA LYS A 138 6.40 10.05 -11.09
C LYS A 138 7.53 10.55 -10.21
N LEU A 139 7.67 10.03 -8.99
CA LEU A 139 8.74 10.39 -8.07
C LEU A 139 10.10 9.92 -8.60
N GLY A 140 10.17 8.67 -9.10
CA GLY A 140 11.42 8.12 -9.63
C GLY A 140 11.94 8.87 -10.85
N LYS A 141 11.07 9.16 -11.83
CA LYS A 141 11.45 9.91 -13.04
C LYS A 141 11.76 11.40 -12.78
N ALA A 142 11.32 11.94 -11.65
CA ALA A 142 11.61 13.32 -11.29
C ALA A 142 13.02 13.52 -10.66
N MET A 143 13.78 12.44 -10.45
CA MET A 143 15.09 12.46 -9.78
C MET A 143 16.18 12.00 -10.72
N ASP A 144 16.64 12.90 -11.60
CA ASP A 144 17.71 12.62 -12.54
C ASP A 144 18.98 12.15 -11.83
N GLY A 145 19.71 11.21 -12.46
CA GLY A 145 20.95 10.66 -11.93
C GLY A 145 20.76 9.80 -10.66
N SER A 146 19.53 9.38 -10.37
CA SER A 146 19.21 8.51 -9.24
C SER A 146 18.64 7.16 -9.68
N GLU A 147 18.83 6.16 -8.85
CA GLU A 147 18.13 4.88 -8.92
C GLU A 147 16.91 4.94 -7.99
N TYR A 148 15.86 4.19 -8.34
CA TYR A 148 14.73 4.00 -7.45
C TYR A 148 14.21 2.57 -7.49
N TYR A 149 13.66 2.14 -6.38
CA TYR A 149 13.09 0.82 -6.20
C TYR A 149 11.95 0.86 -5.20
N TYR A 150 11.01 -0.07 -5.38
CA TYR A 150 9.72 -0.06 -4.69
C TYR A 150 9.37 -1.45 -4.18
N ALA A 151 9.02 -1.54 -2.91
CA ALA A 151 8.50 -2.75 -2.29
C ALA A 151 7.03 -2.55 -1.93
N ARG A 152 6.18 -3.42 -2.50
CA ARG A 152 4.75 -3.42 -2.22
C ARG A 152 4.49 -3.95 -0.82
N ASN A 153 3.72 -3.20 -0.02
CA ASN A 153 3.29 -3.63 1.31
C ASN A 153 1.76 -3.66 1.47
N TYR A 154 1.03 -3.18 0.46
CA TYR A 154 -0.42 -3.24 0.41
C TYR A 154 -0.90 -3.49 -1.01
N LYS A 155 -1.58 -4.62 -1.23
CA LYS A 155 -2.28 -4.89 -2.49
C LYS A 155 -3.57 -5.62 -2.19
N ALA A 156 -4.69 -5.07 -2.66
CA ALA A 156 -6.00 -5.69 -2.63
C ALA A 156 -6.76 -5.34 -3.92
N ALA A 157 -7.39 -6.33 -4.53
CA ALA A 157 -8.22 -6.11 -5.70
C ALA A 157 -9.43 -5.24 -5.37
N PHE A 158 -9.99 -5.42 -4.17
CA PHE A 158 -11.11 -4.64 -3.66
C PHE A 158 -11.16 -4.69 -2.13
N VAL A 159 -11.17 -3.54 -1.48
CA VAL A 159 -11.40 -3.38 -0.03
C VAL A 159 -12.82 -2.87 0.16
N PRO A 160 -13.74 -3.69 0.72
CA PRO A 160 -15.18 -3.38 0.76
C PRO A 160 -15.57 -2.33 1.81
N TYR A 161 -14.66 -1.95 2.67
CA TYR A 161 -14.89 -1.03 3.79
C TYR A 161 -14.01 0.23 3.66
N PRO A 162 -14.45 1.40 4.16
CA PRO A 162 -15.78 1.71 4.70
C PRO A 162 -16.86 1.80 3.59
N ILE A 163 -17.98 2.48 3.86
CA ILE A 163 -18.97 2.82 2.84
C ILE A 163 -18.91 4.34 2.63
N PRO A 164 -18.58 4.83 1.44
CA PRO A 164 -18.24 4.10 0.21
C PRO A 164 -16.90 3.33 0.33
N PRO A 165 -16.71 2.21 -0.38
CA PRO A 165 -15.56 1.32 -0.19
C PRO A 165 -14.23 2.00 -0.59
N LEU A 166 -13.15 1.61 0.09
CA LEU A 166 -11.79 2.03 -0.25
C LEU A 166 -11.39 1.56 -1.68
N GLY A 167 -11.92 0.41 -2.10
CA GLY A 167 -11.74 -0.12 -3.44
C GLY A 167 -10.37 -0.73 -3.68
N LYS A 168 -9.85 -0.62 -4.90
CA LYS A 168 -8.55 -1.17 -5.29
C LYS A 168 -7.40 -0.46 -4.58
N MET A 169 -6.46 -1.25 -4.08
CA MET A 169 -5.24 -0.78 -3.42
C MET A 169 -3.99 -1.43 -4.02
N ASP A 170 -2.99 -0.63 -4.31
CA ASP A 170 -1.62 -1.04 -4.65
C ASP A 170 -0.66 0.05 -4.14
N SER A 171 -0.08 -0.17 -2.98
CA SER A 171 0.72 0.79 -2.24
C SER A 171 1.96 0.12 -1.61
N GLY A 172 2.96 0.92 -1.28
CA GLY A 172 4.18 0.39 -0.70
C GLY A 172 5.12 1.44 -0.14
N ILE A 173 6.37 1.03 -0.03
CA ILE A 173 7.50 1.86 0.37
C ILE A 173 8.49 1.95 -0.79
N MET A 174 9.08 3.13 -0.97
CA MET A 174 9.98 3.43 -2.07
C MET A 174 11.29 4.01 -1.54
N THR A 175 12.40 3.63 -2.12
CA THR A 175 13.68 4.29 -1.89
C THR A 175 14.18 4.88 -3.19
N ILE A 176 14.64 6.13 -3.14
CA ILE A 176 15.36 6.81 -4.21
C ILE A 176 16.79 7.01 -3.73
N SER A 177 17.76 6.63 -4.54
CA SER A 177 19.18 6.69 -4.16
C SER A 177 20.02 7.32 -5.26
N ARG A 178 20.81 8.30 -4.90
CA ARG A 178 21.91 8.83 -5.73
C ARG A 178 23.15 7.95 -5.68
N LEU A 179 23.21 7.01 -4.71
CA LEU A 179 24.25 6.00 -4.63
C LEU A 179 23.86 4.78 -5.45
N LYS A 180 24.81 4.21 -6.17
CA LYS A 180 24.59 2.98 -6.94
C LYS A 180 24.31 1.81 -6.02
N ALA A 181 23.09 1.28 -6.08
CA ALA A 181 22.70 0.11 -5.32
C ALA A 181 23.17 -1.18 -6.06
N ASN A 182 23.77 -2.10 -5.33
CA ASN A 182 24.16 -3.42 -5.84
C ASN A 182 23.00 -4.41 -5.77
N SER A 183 22.11 -4.24 -4.78
CA SER A 183 20.92 -5.07 -4.65
C SER A 183 19.84 -4.35 -3.84
N ALA A 184 18.60 -4.71 -4.13
CA ALA A 184 17.43 -4.34 -3.34
C ALA A 184 16.57 -5.59 -3.12
N LYS A 185 16.08 -5.78 -1.89
CA LYS A 185 15.25 -6.91 -1.51
C LYS A 185 14.08 -6.43 -0.67
N ARG A 186 12.91 -7.06 -0.90
CA ARG A 186 11.77 -7.01 -0.01
C ARG A 186 11.85 -8.20 0.95
N VAL A 187 11.71 -7.96 2.24
CA VAL A 187 11.61 -9.01 3.26
C VAL A 187 10.27 -8.85 3.96
N SER A 188 9.43 -9.90 3.90
CA SER A 188 8.11 -9.88 4.54
C SER A 188 8.23 -9.81 6.06
N LEU A 189 7.42 -8.96 6.68
CA LEU A 189 7.18 -8.97 8.11
C LEU A 189 5.95 -9.83 8.44
N PRO A 190 5.78 -10.30 9.68
CA PRO A 190 4.59 -11.00 10.12
C PRO A 190 3.31 -10.21 9.82
N VAL A 191 2.22 -10.91 9.55
CA VAL A 191 0.92 -10.32 9.26
C VAL A 191 0.05 -10.38 10.50
N SER A 192 -0.37 -9.21 11.00
CA SER A 192 -1.13 -9.07 12.25
C SER A 192 -2.60 -9.48 12.17
N PHE A 193 -3.10 -9.80 10.96
CA PHE A 193 -4.52 -10.06 10.73
C PHE A 193 -4.78 -11.52 10.38
N THR A 194 -5.93 -12.04 10.85
CA THR A 194 -6.44 -13.36 10.49
C THR A 194 -7.40 -13.27 9.29
N TRP A 195 -7.69 -14.42 8.66
CA TRP A 195 -8.73 -14.50 7.64
C TRP A 195 -10.12 -14.20 8.25
N PRO A 196 -11.02 -13.51 7.54
CA PRO A 196 -10.90 -12.99 6.17
C PRO A 196 -10.23 -11.61 6.07
N VAL A 197 -10.05 -10.88 7.17
CA VAL A 197 -9.52 -9.50 7.20
C VAL A 197 -8.12 -9.42 6.58
N ARG A 198 -7.29 -10.44 6.80
CA ARG A 198 -5.96 -10.56 6.22
C ARG A 198 -5.92 -10.41 4.71
N THR A 199 -6.98 -10.86 4.00
CA THR A 199 -7.00 -10.92 2.53
C THR A 199 -6.95 -9.54 1.88
N VAL A 200 -7.48 -8.53 2.57
CA VAL A 200 -7.59 -7.15 2.09
C VAL A 200 -6.77 -6.16 2.93
N ASN A 201 -5.81 -6.68 3.71
CA ASN A 201 -5.01 -5.84 4.60
C ASN A 201 -3.53 -5.85 4.23
N LEU A 202 -2.76 -5.01 4.93
CA LEU A 202 -1.35 -4.78 4.72
C LEU A 202 -0.51 -6.06 4.89
N LYS A 203 0.51 -6.20 4.04
CA LYS A 203 1.58 -7.19 4.12
C LYS A 203 2.89 -6.42 4.29
N ARG A 204 3.12 -5.91 5.50
CA ARG A 204 4.28 -5.08 5.84
C ARG A 204 5.59 -5.76 5.44
N CYS A 205 6.60 -4.95 5.14
CA CYS A 205 7.91 -5.46 4.72
C CYS A 205 9.02 -4.47 5.04
N LEU A 206 10.24 -5.00 5.02
CA LEU A 206 11.46 -4.22 4.93
C LEU A 206 11.86 -4.10 3.45
N LEU A 207 12.28 -2.91 3.02
CA LEU A 207 12.99 -2.71 1.75
C LEU A 207 14.46 -2.50 2.08
N ILE A 208 15.25 -3.56 1.91
CA ILE A 208 16.66 -3.59 2.26
C ILE A 208 17.48 -3.37 0.99
N SER A 209 18.36 -2.38 1.04
CA SER A 209 19.23 -1.99 -0.06
C SER A 209 20.69 -2.01 0.36
N ARG A 210 21.56 -2.36 -0.58
CA ARG A 210 23.00 -2.50 -0.36
C ARG A 210 23.81 -1.76 -1.41
N THR A 211 24.78 -1.01 -0.97
CA THR A 211 25.75 -0.29 -1.81
C THR A 211 27.16 -0.65 -1.36
N LYS A 212 28.03 -1.09 -2.28
CA LYS A 212 29.43 -1.41 -1.96
C LYS A 212 30.18 -0.15 -1.56
N VAL A 213 30.95 -0.24 -0.48
CA VAL A 213 31.88 0.82 -0.03
C VAL A 213 33.21 0.64 -0.75
N LYS A 214 33.57 1.57 -1.62
CA LYS A 214 34.78 1.50 -2.44
C LYS A 214 36.04 1.37 -1.60
N GLY A 215 36.97 0.52 -2.06
CA GLY A 215 38.24 0.29 -1.36
C GLY A 215 38.14 -0.56 -0.10
N THR A 216 36.97 -1.17 0.14
CA THR A 216 36.74 -2.06 1.30
C THR A 216 35.94 -3.28 0.85
N GLY A 217 35.97 -4.39 1.59
CA GLY A 217 35.06 -5.52 1.35
C GLY A 217 33.67 -5.32 1.99
N LYS A 218 33.33 -4.08 2.45
CA LYS A 218 32.10 -3.78 3.21
C LYS A 218 31.00 -3.20 2.32
N GLU A 219 29.78 -3.25 2.84
CA GLU A 219 28.60 -2.66 2.22
C GLU A 219 27.92 -1.66 3.18
N LEU A 220 27.41 -0.58 2.62
CA LEU A 220 26.41 0.25 3.27
C LEU A 220 25.05 -0.41 3.09
N VAL A 221 24.40 -0.74 4.19
CA VAL A 221 23.05 -1.31 4.22
C VAL A 221 22.09 -0.26 4.76
N TYR A 222 21.03 0.02 4.01
CA TYR A 222 19.98 0.94 4.44
C TYR A 222 18.60 0.29 4.23
N ILE A 223 17.72 0.51 5.19
CA ILE A 223 16.46 -0.21 5.32
C ILE A 223 15.33 0.80 5.43
N ASN A 224 14.43 0.80 4.45
CA ASN A 224 13.17 1.51 4.52
C ASN A 224 12.09 0.59 5.06
N LEU A 225 11.29 1.08 5.99
CA LEU A 225 10.22 0.32 6.61
C LEU A 225 9.05 1.25 7.01
N HIS A 226 7.88 0.67 7.14
CA HIS A 226 6.70 1.34 7.67
C HIS A 226 5.93 0.33 8.54
N LEU A 227 6.09 0.45 9.86
CA LEU A 227 5.50 -0.48 10.83
C LEU A 227 4.01 -0.20 11.06
N GLU A 228 3.33 -1.12 11.75
CA GLU A 228 1.91 -1.01 12.09
C GLU A 228 1.66 0.13 13.07
N ALA A 229 0.67 0.98 12.79
CA ALA A 229 0.33 2.13 13.63
C ALA A 229 -1.04 1.98 14.32
N TYR A 230 -2.00 1.31 13.68
CA TYR A 230 -3.39 1.25 14.13
C TYR A 230 -3.77 -0.18 14.51
N ASP A 231 -3.59 -0.53 15.78
CA ASP A 231 -3.82 -1.89 16.25
C ASP A 231 -4.50 -1.98 17.63
N LYS A 232 -5.00 -0.88 18.15
CA LYS A 232 -5.62 -0.80 19.49
C LYS A 232 -4.76 -1.50 20.58
N GLY A 233 -3.43 -1.49 20.41
CA GLY A 233 -2.48 -2.11 21.34
C GLY A 233 -2.03 -3.52 20.95
N ALA A 234 -2.69 -4.23 20.03
CA ALA A 234 -2.25 -5.56 19.58
C ALA A 234 -0.92 -5.51 18.81
N GLY A 235 -0.70 -4.51 17.93
CA GLY A 235 0.55 -4.36 17.20
C GLY A 235 1.71 -3.80 18.02
N LYS A 236 1.48 -3.30 19.22
CA LYS A 236 2.57 -3.02 20.15
C LYS A 236 3.34 -4.31 20.45
N ARG A 237 2.63 -5.42 20.64
CA ARG A 237 3.21 -6.75 20.79
C ARG A 237 3.97 -7.18 19.54
N HIS A 238 3.33 -7.07 18.37
CA HIS A 238 3.95 -7.42 17.09
C HIS A 238 5.13 -6.51 16.71
N ARG A 239 5.12 -5.22 17.12
CA ARG A 239 6.28 -4.32 16.94
C ARG A 239 7.48 -4.68 17.81
N LEU A 240 7.28 -5.38 18.92
CA LEU A 240 8.35 -5.84 19.80
C LEU A 240 8.91 -7.21 19.37
N GLU A 241 8.20 -7.93 18.50
CA GLU A 241 8.61 -9.23 17.96
C GLU A 241 9.39 -9.08 16.62
N HIS A 242 9.55 -7.84 16.12
CA HIS A 242 10.32 -7.47 14.93
C HIS A 242 11.67 -6.89 15.28
#